data_35473b36e36a5a65c7b3785e31e07071
#
_entry.id   35473b36e36a5a65c7b3785e31e07071
#
_cell.length_a   1.000
_cell.length_b   1.000
_cell.length_c   1.000
_cell.angle_alpha   90.00
_cell.angle_beta   90.00
_cell.angle_gamma   90.00
#
_symmetry.space_group_name_H-M   'P 1'
#
loop_
_entity.id
_entity.type
_entity.pdbx_description
1 polymer ?
#
loop_
_entity_poly.entity_id
_entity_poly.type
_entity_poly.pdbx_seq_one_letter_code
_entity_poly.pdbx_strand_id
1 'polypeptide(L)'
;MKKATAIILACLFVLVMAAACGGTENEVTPATQPSPTPAASTSTPAPATETEDEPEDDFDTDRVIAVFTREDGSGTRDAFVNITGVGDEMYIEAVVQNGTSQILTGVETNETAIGYVSVGSLSDSVKALAIDGVLPSDATIINGSYSLQRPFLVVVTDEKKEDELVQDFLDFMLSSEGQEQLGSTWTSPISNPAAYAPSGLSGTLKVGGSTSVEPLMQRMREAYIALNPDVEIEISGGGSGTGINEATSGMLDIGMSSRELRDTEKEALTDISIALDGVAVIVNVANPLTEMTLETVKNIFTGETTRWNQIG
;
A
#
# COMPACT_ATOMS: atom_id res chain seq x y z
N MET A 1 21.43 26.29 50.00
CA MET A 1 20.37 26.44 51.03
C MET A 1 19.02 26.59 50.34
N LYS A 2 18.02 25.84 50.83
CA LYS A 2 16.58 25.78 50.52
C LYS A 2 16.24 24.89 49.30
N LYS A 3 15.95 23.58 49.50
CA LYS A 3 14.76 22.82 49.96
C LYS A 3 13.70 22.79 48.85
N ALA A 4 13.63 21.70 48.15
CA ALA A 4 12.72 20.53 48.18
C ALA A 4 11.21 20.91 48.29
N THR A 5 10.42 20.42 47.37
CA THR A 5 9.12 19.84 47.69
C THR A 5 8.67 18.89 46.55
N ALA A 6 8.63 17.58 46.88
CA ALA A 6 7.98 16.55 46.14
C ALA A 6 6.48 16.58 46.42
N ILE A 7 5.66 16.41 45.39
CA ILE A 7 4.24 16.10 45.57
C ILE A 7 3.96 14.73 44.91
N ILE A 8 3.77 13.73 45.74
CA ILE A 8 3.25 12.39 45.43
C ILE A 8 1.73 12.53 45.45
N LEU A 9 1.05 12.19 44.38
CA LEU A 9 -0.40 12.00 44.38
C LEU A 9 -0.69 10.53 44.04
N ALA A 10 -1.00 9.75 45.09
CA ALA A 10 -1.53 8.42 45.01
C ALA A 10 -3.04 8.50 44.71
N CYS A 11 -3.52 7.84 43.67
CA CYS A 11 -4.94 7.55 43.48
C CYS A 11 -5.25 6.09 43.66
N LEU A 12 -6.14 5.89 44.58
CA LEU A 12 -6.68 4.70 45.22
C LEU A 12 -7.49 3.83 44.23
N PHE A 13 -7.22 2.55 44.22
CA PHE A 13 -8.09 1.49 43.70
C PHE A 13 -9.29 1.30 44.59
N VAL A 14 -10.49 1.31 44.04
CA VAL A 14 -11.70 0.78 44.70
C VAL A 14 -12.17 -0.46 43.95
N LEU A 15 -11.99 -1.59 44.60
CA LEU A 15 -12.51 -2.90 44.28
C LEU A 15 -13.92 -3.01 44.86
N VAL A 16 -14.95 -3.30 44.10
CA VAL A 16 -16.27 -3.74 44.64
C VAL A 16 -16.53 -5.13 44.11
N MET A 17 -16.39 -6.08 45.04
CA MET A 17 -16.99 -7.42 44.96
C MET A 17 -18.42 -7.35 45.51
N ALA A 18 -19.35 -8.00 44.86
CA ALA A 18 -20.57 -8.49 45.50
C ALA A 18 -20.93 -9.86 44.89
N ALA A 19 -20.89 -10.83 45.75
CA ALA A 19 -21.32 -12.22 45.55
C ALA A 19 -22.78 -12.36 46.01
N ALA A 20 -23.48 -13.31 45.48
CA ALA A 20 -24.14 -14.40 46.17
C ALA A 20 -25.55 -14.79 45.65
N CYS A 21 -25.65 -16.07 45.34
CA CYS A 21 -26.68 -17.05 45.73
C CYS A 21 -28.11 -16.84 45.21
N GLY A 22 -28.70 -17.87 44.65
CA GLY A 22 -29.01 -19.20 44.95
C GLY A 22 -30.20 -19.69 44.20
N GLY A 23 -30.18 -20.83 43.64
CA GLY A 23 -30.87 -22.05 43.84
C GLY A 23 -32.40 -22.03 43.47
N THR A 24 -32.84 -22.94 42.65
CA THR A 24 -33.45 -24.21 42.96
C THR A 24 -33.91 -24.94 41.70
N GLU A 25 -33.61 -26.21 41.70
CA GLU A 25 -34.10 -27.26 40.79
C GLU A 25 -35.63 -27.39 40.87
N ASN A 26 -36.26 -27.77 39.75
CA ASN A 26 -37.36 -28.74 39.77
C ASN A 26 -37.47 -29.48 38.44
N GLU A 27 -37.14 -30.71 38.52
CA GLU A 27 -37.48 -31.84 37.68
C GLU A 27 -38.98 -32.10 37.69
N VAL A 28 -39.62 -32.49 36.56
CA VAL A 28 -40.59 -33.60 36.45
C VAL A 28 -40.94 -33.87 34.98
N THR A 29 -40.68 -35.09 34.57
CA THR A 29 -41.09 -35.84 33.36
C THR A 29 -42.52 -36.43 33.57
N PRO A 30 -43.06 -37.29 32.68
CA PRO A 30 -43.60 -37.11 31.33
C PRO A 30 -45.09 -37.58 31.25
N ALA A 31 -45.81 -37.31 30.16
CA ALA A 31 -46.94 -38.18 29.77
C ALA A 31 -47.45 -37.97 28.36
N THR A 32 -47.30 -39.02 27.55
CA THR A 32 -48.31 -39.75 26.77
C THR A 32 -48.88 -39.09 25.49
N GLN A 33 -48.56 -39.75 24.39
CA GLN A 33 -49.24 -39.74 23.08
C GLN A 33 -50.70 -40.27 23.19
N PRO A 34 -51.60 -39.88 22.22
CA PRO A 34 -51.94 -40.85 21.18
C PRO A 34 -52.10 -40.27 19.76
N SER A 35 -51.71 -41.05 18.80
CA SER A 35 -52.15 -41.04 17.38
C SER A 35 -53.48 -41.81 17.28
N PRO A 36 -54.34 -41.72 16.24
CA PRO A 36 -54.08 -41.79 14.81
C PRO A 36 -55.01 -41.00 13.83
N THR A 37 -54.55 -40.63 12.66
CA THR A 37 -54.98 -40.78 11.25
C THR A 37 -56.50 -40.76 10.87
N PRO A 38 -57.00 -40.37 9.67
CA PRO A 38 -56.33 -40.26 8.35
C PRO A 38 -56.76 -39.06 7.42
N ALA A 39 -55.89 -38.83 6.44
CA ALA A 39 -56.09 -38.43 5.04
C ALA A 39 -57.16 -37.43 4.59
N ALA A 40 -56.67 -36.32 4.04
CA ALA A 40 -57.25 -35.68 2.86
C ALA A 40 -56.13 -35.16 1.95
N SER A 41 -56.06 -35.72 0.77
CA SER A 41 -55.18 -35.30 -0.32
C SER A 41 -55.59 -33.92 -0.81
N THR A 42 -54.72 -32.96 -0.65
CA THR A 42 -54.81 -31.66 -1.36
C THR A 42 -53.52 -31.50 -2.15
N SER A 43 -53.68 -31.40 -3.44
CA SER A 43 -52.64 -31.14 -4.45
C SER A 43 -51.88 -29.87 -4.08
N THR A 44 -50.58 -30.05 -3.78
CA THR A 44 -49.62 -28.96 -3.64
C THR A 44 -49.31 -28.39 -5.04
N PRO A 45 -49.46 -27.08 -5.25
CA PRO A 45 -48.85 -26.43 -6.40
C PRO A 45 -47.30 -26.54 -6.28
N ALA A 46 -46.66 -26.82 -7.40
CA ALA A 46 -45.20 -26.82 -7.50
C ALA A 46 -44.65 -25.46 -7.00
N PRO A 47 -43.50 -25.44 -6.29
CA PRO A 47 -42.86 -24.21 -5.96
C PRO A 47 -42.46 -23.49 -7.26
N ALA A 48 -42.94 -22.25 -7.40
CA ALA A 48 -42.39 -21.35 -8.37
C ALA A 48 -40.90 -21.24 -8.07
N THR A 49 -40.09 -21.49 -9.07
CA THR A 49 -38.66 -21.14 -9.04
C THR A 49 -38.61 -19.64 -8.83
N GLU A 50 -38.33 -19.21 -7.62
CA GLU A 50 -37.82 -17.87 -7.38
C GLU A 50 -36.48 -17.85 -8.11
N THR A 51 -36.44 -17.19 -9.25
CA THR A 51 -35.20 -16.64 -9.79
C THR A 51 -34.69 -15.73 -8.70
N GLU A 52 -33.62 -16.11 -8.00
CA GLU A 52 -32.80 -15.16 -7.26
C GLU A 52 -32.41 -14.10 -8.30
N ASP A 53 -32.99 -12.92 -8.18
CA ASP A 53 -32.46 -11.72 -8.83
C ASP A 53 -31.05 -11.56 -8.25
N GLU A 54 -30.04 -11.95 -9.04
CA GLU A 54 -28.69 -11.44 -8.79
C GLU A 54 -28.82 -9.91 -8.75
N PRO A 55 -28.19 -9.24 -7.79
CA PRO A 55 -28.24 -7.78 -7.74
C PRO A 55 -27.76 -7.27 -9.10
N GLU A 56 -28.67 -6.57 -9.82
CA GLU A 56 -28.30 -5.89 -11.05
C GLU A 56 -27.10 -5.01 -10.73
N ASP A 57 -25.96 -5.28 -11.39
CA ASP A 57 -24.77 -4.48 -11.29
C ASP A 57 -25.10 -3.09 -11.85
N ASP A 58 -25.34 -2.14 -10.93
CA ASP A 58 -25.82 -0.77 -11.25
C ASP A 58 -24.68 0.08 -11.87
N PHE A 59 -23.54 -0.54 -12.20
CA PHE A 59 -22.40 0.14 -12.82
C PHE A 59 -22.66 0.37 -14.32
N ASP A 60 -22.81 1.65 -14.68
CA ASP A 60 -23.03 2.04 -16.08
C ASP A 60 -21.73 1.92 -16.91
N THR A 61 -21.65 0.82 -17.68
CA THR A 61 -20.48 0.52 -18.54
C THR A 61 -20.40 1.41 -19.78
N ASP A 62 -21.45 2.15 -20.15
CA ASP A 62 -21.42 3.10 -21.27
C ASP A 62 -20.67 4.40 -20.93
N ARG A 63 -20.35 4.61 -19.64
CA ARG A 63 -19.61 5.80 -19.19
C ARG A 63 -18.16 5.80 -19.69
N VAL A 64 -17.66 7.01 -19.88
CA VAL A 64 -16.26 7.26 -20.27
C VAL A 64 -15.35 6.94 -19.09
N ILE A 65 -14.24 6.26 -19.35
CA ILE A 65 -13.20 5.96 -18.37
C ILE A 65 -12.47 7.25 -18.00
N ALA A 66 -12.47 7.59 -16.73
CA ALA A 66 -11.67 8.69 -16.21
C ALA A 66 -10.27 8.19 -15.86
N VAL A 67 -9.31 8.45 -16.73
CA VAL A 67 -7.92 7.99 -16.57
C VAL A 67 -7.16 8.96 -15.68
N PHE A 68 -6.61 8.47 -14.57
CA PHE A 68 -5.74 9.22 -13.67
C PHE A 68 -4.30 8.77 -13.82
N THR A 69 -3.40 9.72 -14.06
CA THR A 69 -1.97 9.47 -14.18
C THR A 69 -1.17 10.38 -13.24
N ARG A 70 0.10 10.07 -13.08
CA ARG A 70 1.03 10.83 -12.26
C ARG A 70 1.72 11.92 -13.08
N GLU A 71 2.24 12.89 -12.37
CA GLU A 71 3.06 14.00 -12.88
C GLU A 71 4.38 13.50 -13.50
N ASP A 72 4.98 14.36 -14.32
CA ASP A 72 6.34 14.14 -14.83
C ASP A 72 7.35 14.10 -13.69
N GLY A 73 8.32 13.19 -13.78
CA GLY A 73 9.29 12.92 -12.71
C GLY A 73 8.79 11.97 -11.63
N SER A 74 7.55 11.49 -11.72
CA SER A 74 7.07 10.40 -10.87
C SER A 74 7.71 9.08 -11.27
N GLY A 75 8.47 8.46 -10.34
CA GLY A 75 9.03 7.13 -10.57
C GLY A 75 7.96 6.05 -10.75
N THR A 76 6.77 6.24 -10.17
CA THR A 76 5.64 5.32 -10.39
C THR A 76 5.11 5.43 -11.81
N ARG A 77 5.02 6.65 -12.36
CA ARG A 77 4.68 6.84 -13.77
C ARG A 77 5.74 6.23 -14.68
N ASP A 78 7.02 6.54 -14.44
CA ASP A 78 8.12 6.01 -15.26
C ASP A 78 8.11 4.47 -15.27
N ALA A 79 7.95 3.82 -14.10
CA ALA A 79 7.84 2.37 -14.01
C ALA A 79 6.60 1.84 -14.75
N PHE A 80 5.43 2.46 -14.52
CA PHE A 80 4.17 2.06 -15.16
C PHE A 80 4.24 2.13 -16.68
N VAL A 81 4.64 3.28 -17.25
CA VAL A 81 4.66 3.47 -18.70
C VAL A 81 5.70 2.59 -19.41
N ASN A 82 6.81 2.28 -18.72
CA ASN A 82 7.83 1.38 -19.25
C ASN A 82 7.36 -0.08 -19.27
N ILE A 83 6.75 -0.56 -18.17
CA ILE A 83 6.32 -1.96 -18.05
C ILE A 83 5.10 -2.23 -18.93
N THR A 84 4.12 -1.32 -18.96
CA THR A 84 2.90 -1.47 -19.77
C THR A 84 3.13 -1.20 -21.26
N GLY A 85 4.25 -0.56 -21.61
CA GLY A 85 4.52 -0.14 -22.98
C GLY A 85 3.67 1.05 -23.44
N VAL A 86 3.07 1.83 -22.52
CA VAL A 86 2.41 3.12 -22.84
C VAL A 86 3.45 4.13 -23.32
N GLY A 87 4.66 4.12 -22.76
CA GLY A 87 5.74 5.02 -23.17
C GLY A 87 5.33 6.49 -23.14
N ASP A 88 5.61 7.21 -24.23
CA ASP A 88 5.25 8.62 -24.39
C ASP A 88 3.82 8.84 -24.94
N GLU A 89 3.05 7.75 -25.16
CA GLU A 89 1.71 7.78 -25.75
C GLU A 89 0.59 7.92 -24.72
N MET A 90 0.89 8.49 -23.55
CA MET A 90 -0.10 8.71 -22.50
C MET A 90 -1.32 9.48 -23.02
N TYR A 91 -2.53 8.98 -22.70
CA TYR A 91 -3.80 9.57 -23.11
C TYR A 91 -3.83 11.07 -22.79
N ILE A 92 -4.08 11.89 -23.81
CA ILE A 92 -4.01 13.36 -23.70
C ILE A 92 -5.02 13.96 -22.70
N GLU A 93 -6.16 13.27 -22.49
CA GLU A 93 -7.19 13.68 -21.54
C GLU A 93 -7.02 13.04 -20.16
N ALA A 94 -5.94 12.30 -19.93
CA ALA A 94 -5.65 11.76 -18.61
C ALA A 94 -5.45 12.87 -17.58
N VAL A 95 -6.11 12.71 -16.42
CA VAL A 95 -6.02 13.67 -15.31
C VAL A 95 -4.70 13.46 -14.58
N VAL A 96 -3.81 14.46 -14.69
CA VAL A 96 -2.50 14.40 -14.02
C VAL A 96 -2.65 14.78 -12.55
N GLN A 97 -2.11 13.93 -11.66
CA GLN A 97 -2.14 14.10 -10.22
C GLN A 97 -0.73 14.11 -9.62
N ASN A 98 -0.51 15.02 -8.67
CA ASN A 98 0.78 15.18 -7.99
C ASN A 98 0.86 14.31 -6.73
N GLY A 99 1.47 13.13 -6.85
CA GLY A 99 1.67 12.24 -5.71
C GLY A 99 0.65 11.10 -5.61
N THR A 100 0.98 10.13 -4.76
CA THR A 100 0.23 8.88 -4.60
C THR A 100 -1.17 9.12 -4.02
N SER A 101 -1.28 9.97 -2.99
CA SER A 101 -2.55 10.22 -2.28
C SER A 101 -3.60 10.85 -3.18
N GLN A 102 -3.21 11.70 -4.14
CA GLN A 102 -4.12 12.34 -5.08
C GLN A 102 -4.69 11.35 -6.11
N ILE A 103 -3.91 10.35 -6.51
CA ILE A 103 -4.44 9.24 -7.35
C ILE A 103 -5.49 8.45 -6.55
N LEU A 104 -5.18 8.06 -5.30
CA LEU A 104 -6.12 7.33 -4.44
C LEU A 104 -7.43 8.12 -4.30
N THR A 105 -7.37 9.39 -3.93
CA THR A 105 -8.56 10.25 -3.79
C THR A 105 -9.33 10.38 -5.09
N GLY A 106 -8.63 10.54 -6.23
CA GLY A 106 -9.27 10.66 -7.54
C GLY A 106 -10.04 9.40 -7.94
N VAL A 107 -9.48 8.22 -7.66
CA VAL A 107 -10.14 6.93 -7.93
C VAL A 107 -11.25 6.63 -6.94
N GLU A 108 -11.04 6.90 -5.64
CA GLU A 108 -12.04 6.71 -4.59
C GLU A 108 -13.31 7.52 -4.85
N THR A 109 -13.17 8.75 -5.31
CA THR A 109 -14.30 9.69 -5.47
C THR A 109 -14.97 9.66 -6.84
N ASN A 110 -14.47 8.86 -7.79
CA ASN A 110 -15.02 8.76 -9.14
C ASN A 110 -15.21 7.30 -9.55
N GLU A 111 -16.47 6.87 -9.64
CA GLU A 111 -16.86 5.50 -9.99
C GLU A 111 -16.28 5.01 -11.33
N THR A 112 -16.06 5.89 -12.29
CA THR A 112 -15.51 5.53 -13.61
C THR A 112 -14.00 5.67 -13.71
N ALA A 113 -13.34 5.91 -12.57
CA ALA A 113 -11.90 6.14 -12.57
C ALA A 113 -11.08 4.85 -12.68
N ILE A 114 -9.97 4.97 -13.38
CA ILE A 114 -8.83 4.05 -13.34
C ILE A 114 -7.56 4.83 -13.04
N GLY A 115 -6.66 4.24 -12.28
CA GLY A 115 -5.37 4.83 -11.95
C GLY A 115 -4.36 3.76 -11.57
N TYR A 116 -3.20 4.17 -11.09
CA TYR A 116 -2.18 3.25 -10.60
C TYR A 116 -1.43 3.83 -9.41
N VAL A 117 -1.11 2.96 -8.44
CA VAL A 117 -0.35 3.31 -7.23
C VAL A 117 0.62 2.20 -6.85
N SER A 118 1.48 2.46 -5.88
CA SER A 118 2.25 1.40 -5.19
C SER A 118 1.32 0.44 -4.47
N VAL A 119 1.61 -0.85 -4.52
CA VAL A 119 0.91 -1.87 -3.72
C VAL A 119 0.94 -1.52 -2.24
N GLY A 120 2.05 -0.97 -1.76
CA GLY A 120 2.20 -0.49 -0.38
C GLY A 120 1.30 0.68 0.01
N SER A 121 0.63 1.30 -0.96
CA SER A 121 -0.29 2.42 -0.73
C SER A 121 -1.76 2.03 -0.86
N LEU A 122 -2.06 0.75 -1.13
CA LEU A 122 -3.44 0.28 -1.26
C LEU A 122 -4.21 0.44 0.06
N SER A 123 -5.48 0.75 -0.07
CA SER A 123 -6.45 0.83 1.03
C SER A 123 -7.80 0.26 0.57
N ASP A 124 -8.69 0.02 1.51
CA ASP A 124 -10.04 -0.49 1.22
C ASP A 124 -10.92 0.51 0.45
N SER A 125 -10.45 1.75 0.24
CA SER A 125 -11.20 2.78 -0.51
C SER A 125 -11.13 2.61 -2.02
N VAL A 126 -10.21 1.77 -2.52
CA VAL A 126 -10.03 1.47 -3.95
C VAL A 126 -9.87 -0.03 -4.16
N LYS A 127 -10.15 -0.50 -5.38
CA LYS A 127 -10.00 -1.91 -5.74
C LYS A 127 -8.82 -2.09 -6.68
N ALA A 128 -7.87 -2.95 -6.32
CA ALA A 128 -6.79 -3.39 -7.20
C ALA A 128 -7.28 -4.48 -8.15
N LEU A 129 -6.90 -4.39 -9.41
CA LEU A 129 -7.19 -5.38 -10.43
C LEU A 129 -6.08 -6.42 -10.55
N ALA A 130 -6.45 -7.67 -10.82
CA ALA A 130 -5.49 -8.66 -11.29
C ALA A 130 -5.03 -8.28 -12.70
N ILE A 131 -3.74 -8.42 -13.00
CA ILE A 131 -3.19 -8.20 -14.32
C ILE A 131 -2.76 -9.56 -14.89
N ASP A 132 -3.31 -9.91 -16.06
CA ASP A 132 -3.13 -11.22 -16.70
C ASP A 132 -3.42 -12.39 -15.71
N GLY A 133 -4.49 -12.24 -14.91
CA GLY A 133 -4.92 -13.21 -13.90
C GLY A 133 -4.09 -13.23 -12.60
N VAL A 134 -3.12 -12.32 -12.44
CA VAL A 134 -2.26 -12.26 -11.25
C VAL A 134 -2.58 -11.01 -10.41
N LEU A 135 -3.06 -11.21 -9.18
CA LEU A 135 -3.26 -10.12 -8.22
C LEU A 135 -1.93 -9.60 -7.67
N PRO A 136 -1.79 -8.28 -7.48
CA PRO A 136 -0.63 -7.72 -6.79
C PRO A 136 -0.65 -8.13 -5.31
N SER A 137 0.39 -8.84 -4.88
CA SER A 137 0.60 -9.26 -3.50
C SER A 137 2.09 -9.52 -3.25
N ASP A 138 2.50 -9.56 -1.98
CA ASP A 138 3.87 -9.92 -1.62
C ASP A 138 4.31 -11.21 -2.30
N ALA A 139 3.49 -12.25 -2.22
CA ALA A 139 3.82 -13.56 -2.78
C ALA A 139 4.06 -13.51 -4.29
N THR A 140 3.25 -12.73 -5.02
CA THR A 140 3.34 -12.60 -6.48
C THR A 140 4.45 -11.64 -6.92
N ILE A 141 4.82 -10.69 -6.07
CA ILE A 141 5.98 -9.82 -6.25
C ILE A 141 7.28 -10.60 -5.97
N ILE A 142 7.35 -11.34 -4.85
CA ILE A 142 8.53 -12.14 -4.48
C ILE A 142 8.88 -13.18 -5.55
N ASN A 143 7.88 -13.93 -6.04
CA ASN A 143 8.11 -15.00 -7.00
C ASN A 143 8.21 -14.51 -8.45
N GLY A 144 8.05 -13.21 -8.70
CA GLY A 144 8.16 -12.58 -10.01
C GLY A 144 6.97 -12.85 -10.95
N SER A 145 5.86 -13.39 -10.44
CA SER A 145 4.67 -13.67 -11.28
C SER A 145 3.85 -12.41 -11.57
N TYR A 146 3.89 -11.39 -10.70
CA TYR A 146 3.27 -10.11 -10.97
C TYR A 146 4.17 -9.25 -11.85
N SER A 147 3.70 -8.91 -13.06
CA SER A 147 4.52 -8.27 -14.10
C SER A 147 4.88 -6.81 -13.79
N LEU A 148 4.03 -6.07 -13.04
CA LEU A 148 4.26 -4.66 -12.75
C LEU A 148 5.04 -4.47 -11.44
N GLN A 149 6.19 -5.13 -11.31
CA GLN A 149 7.08 -4.99 -10.15
C GLN A 149 8.23 -4.02 -10.44
N ARG A 150 8.76 -3.42 -9.35
CA ARG A 150 9.83 -2.43 -9.42
C ARG A 150 10.64 -2.39 -8.11
N PRO A 151 11.89 -1.89 -8.13
CA PRO A 151 12.61 -1.64 -6.90
C PRO A 151 12.14 -0.35 -6.22
N PHE A 152 12.24 -0.33 -4.89
CA PHE A 152 12.34 0.88 -4.09
C PHE A 152 13.80 1.11 -3.76
N LEU A 153 14.31 2.27 -4.17
CA LEU A 153 15.72 2.62 -4.06
C LEU A 153 15.89 3.83 -3.16
N VAL A 154 16.99 3.86 -2.44
CA VAL A 154 17.59 5.08 -1.95
C VAL A 154 18.83 5.37 -2.79
N VAL A 155 19.12 6.65 -2.99
CA VAL A 155 20.22 7.12 -3.83
C VAL A 155 21.07 8.13 -3.08
N VAL A 156 22.38 8.00 -3.19
CA VAL A 156 23.37 8.84 -2.50
C VAL A 156 24.51 9.16 -3.44
N THR A 157 25.15 10.32 -3.27
CA THR A 157 26.43 10.62 -3.92
C THR A 157 27.57 9.85 -3.22
N ASP A 158 28.70 9.69 -3.89
CA ASP A 158 29.90 9.07 -3.28
C ASP A 158 30.35 9.82 -2.04
N GLU A 159 30.26 11.17 -2.03
CA GLU A 159 30.60 11.99 -0.87
C GLU A 159 29.67 11.70 0.32
N LYS A 160 28.35 11.64 0.08
CA LYS A 160 27.37 11.35 1.13
C LYS A 160 27.45 9.91 1.63
N LYS A 161 27.85 8.99 0.78
CA LYS A 161 28.08 7.60 1.17
C LYS A 161 29.24 7.44 2.16
N GLU A 162 30.20 8.38 2.21
CA GLU A 162 31.28 8.40 3.19
C GLU A 162 30.91 9.12 4.50
N ASP A 163 29.75 9.76 4.59
CA ASP A 163 29.23 10.36 5.82
C ASP A 163 28.81 9.26 6.80
N GLU A 164 29.34 9.28 8.02
CA GLU A 164 29.11 8.22 9.02
C GLU A 164 27.63 8.06 9.39
N LEU A 165 26.87 9.17 9.46
CA LEU A 165 25.45 9.12 9.80
C LEU A 165 24.59 8.59 8.64
N VAL A 166 24.94 8.94 7.40
CA VAL A 166 24.31 8.40 6.19
C VAL A 166 24.55 6.89 6.11
N GLN A 167 25.81 6.45 6.27
CA GLN A 167 26.16 5.03 6.28
C GLN A 167 25.40 4.25 7.33
N ASP A 168 25.34 4.77 8.56
CA ASP A 168 24.65 4.11 9.67
C ASP A 168 23.16 3.92 9.39
N PHE A 169 22.51 4.92 8.79
CA PHE A 169 21.10 4.80 8.39
C PHE A 169 20.91 3.85 7.19
N LEU A 170 21.84 3.83 6.22
CA LEU A 170 21.84 2.84 5.13
C LEU A 170 22.01 1.42 5.69
N ASP A 171 22.94 1.21 6.61
CA ASP A 171 23.17 -0.08 7.26
C ASP A 171 21.95 -0.53 8.05
N PHE A 172 21.26 0.40 8.74
CA PHE A 172 19.98 0.11 9.39
C PHE A 172 18.92 -0.32 8.39
N MET A 173 18.71 0.41 7.30
CA MET A 173 17.70 0.06 6.29
C MET A 173 17.91 -1.34 5.70
N LEU A 174 19.18 -1.79 5.59
CA LEU A 174 19.53 -3.09 5.08
C LEU A 174 19.64 -4.19 6.15
N SER A 175 19.52 -3.84 7.42
CA SER A 175 19.57 -4.76 8.56
C SER A 175 18.28 -5.54 8.78
N SER A 176 18.33 -6.55 9.68
CA SER A 176 17.11 -7.28 10.09
C SER A 176 16.04 -6.36 10.67
N GLU A 177 16.42 -5.39 11.49
CA GLU A 177 15.53 -4.42 12.13
C GLU A 177 14.88 -3.46 11.12
N GLY A 178 15.66 -3.01 10.15
CA GLY A 178 15.16 -2.19 9.04
C GLY A 178 14.25 -2.99 8.10
N GLN A 179 14.62 -4.22 7.76
CA GLN A 179 13.85 -5.08 6.88
C GLN A 179 12.54 -5.59 7.53
N GLU A 180 12.45 -5.66 8.86
CA GLU A 180 11.20 -5.89 9.58
C GLU A 180 10.15 -4.80 9.30
N GLN A 181 10.58 -3.57 8.96
CA GLN A 181 9.66 -2.46 8.67
C GLN A 181 8.88 -2.65 7.35
N LEU A 182 9.33 -3.54 6.48
CA LEU A 182 8.60 -3.94 5.26
C LEU A 182 7.26 -4.59 5.61
N GLY A 183 7.19 -5.32 6.72
CA GLY A 183 6.00 -6.06 7.17
C GLY A 183 5.55 -7.07 6.12
N SER A 184 4.23 -7.14 5.89
CA SER A 184 3.60 -7.91 4.81
C SER A 184 3.24 -7.05 3.59
N THR A 185 3.79 -5.87 3.48
CA THR A 185 3.40 -4.86 2.47
C THR A 185 4.41 -4.78 1.33
N TRP A 186 5.70 -4.93 1.65
CA TRP A 186 6.80 -4.88 0.70
C TRP A 186 7.71 -6.08 0.87
N THR A 187 8.42 -6.38 -0.18
CA THR A 187 9.31 -7.54 -0.23
C THR A 187 10.76 -7.14 0.01
N SER A 188 11.46 -7.90 0.87
CA SER A 188 12.88 -7.71 1.09
C SER A 188 13.70 -8.15 -0.14
N PRO A 189 14.60 -7.30 -0.66
CA PRO A 189 15.57 -7.70 -1.67
C PRO A 189 16.73 -8.48 -1.07
N ILE A 190 16.81 -8.61 0.26
CA ILE A 190 17.98 -9.11 1.00
C ILE A 190 17.67 -10.47 1.62
N SER A 191 18.52 -11.43 1.34
CA SER A 191 18.48 -12.74 1.99
C SER A 191 19.37 -12.73 3.23
N ASN A 192 18.80 -13.03 4.41
CA ASN A 192 19.51 -13.08 5.70
C ASN A 192 20.20 -11.75 6.07
N PRO A 193 19.43 -10.66 6.27
CA PRO A 193 20.01 -9.39 6.68
C PRO A 193 20.69 -9.51 8.05
N ALA A 194 21.83 -8.80 8.20
CA ALA A 194 22.55 -8.75 9.47
C ALA A 194 21.78 -7.95 10.51
N ALA A 195 22.01 -8.24 11.80
CA ALA A 195 21.43 -7.44 12.87
C ALA A 195 22.09 -6.04 12.90
N TYR A 196 21.29 -5.01 13.18
CA TYR A 196 21.78 -3.65 13.37
C TYR A 196 22.27 -3.45 14.82
N ALA A 197 23.36 -2.71 14.95
CA ALA A 197 23.88 -2.28 16.25
C ALA A 197 23.89 -0.74 16.31
N PRO A 198 23.15 -0.10 17.25
CA PRO A 198 23.12 1.36 17.34
C PRO A 198 24.51 1.98 17.50
N SER A 199 24.78 3.00 16.70
CA SER A 199 26.10 3.65 16.64
C SER A 199 26.33 4.71 17.70
N GLY A 200 25.22 5.28 18.26
CA GLY A 200 25.26 6.41 19.17
C GLY A 200 25.65 7.72 18.49
N LEU A 201 25.52 7.79 17.16
CA LEU A 201 25.70 9.01 16.40
C LEU A 201 24.57 10.02 16.71
N SER A 202 24.82 11.26 16.35
CA SER A 202 23.84 12.35 16.48
C SER A 202 23.90 13.26 15.26
N GLY A 203 22.82 13.90 14.91
CA GLY A 203 22.75 14.83 13.78
C GLY A 203 21.40 14.83 13.10
N THR A 204 21.32 15.45 11.92
CA THR A 204 20.12 15.54 11.11
C THR A 204 20.39 15.02 9.72
N LEU A 205 19.52 14.13 9.22
CA LEU A 205 19.50 13.65 7.85
C LEU A 205 18.31 14.23 7.10
N LYS A 206 18.53 14.63 5.85
CA LYS A 206 17.50 15.07 4.91
C LYS A 206 17.26 13.98 3.87
N VAL A 207 16.07 13.43 3.88
CA VAL A 207 15.67 12.35 2.98
C VAL A 207 14.48 12.82 2.15
N GLY A 208 14.49 12.63 0.84
CA GLY A 208 13.36 13.11 0.05
C GLY A 208 13.21 12.44 -1.31
N GLY A 209 12.05 12.60 -1.93
CA GLY A 209 11.79 12.12 -3.27
C GLY A 209 10.49 11.34 -3.44
N SER A 210 10.56 10.06 -3.81
CA SER A 210 9.40 9.26 -4.18
C SER A 210 8.30 9.22 -3.12
N THR A 211 7.10 9.69 -3.48
CA THR A 211 5.90 9.62 -2.63
C THR A 211 5.36 8.19 -2.45
N SER A 212 5.84 7.23 -3.23
CA SER A 212 5.52 5.80 -3.04
C SER A 212 6.45 5.13 -2.03
N VAL A 213 7.70 5.59 -1.92
CA VAL A 213 8.69 5.11 -0.95
C VAL A 213 8.46 5.75 0.43
N GLU A 214 7.92 6.97 0.45
CA GLU A 214 7.72 7.75 1.67
C GLU A 214 7.06 6.99 2.83
N PRO A 215 5.96 6.22 2.65
CA PRO A 215 5.35 5.47 3.75
C PRO A 215 6.29 4.44 4.39
N LEU A 216 7.12 3.76 3.58
CA LEU A 216 8.14 2.85 4.09
C LEU A 216 9.24 3.61 4.82
N MET A 217 9.71 4.72 4.23
CA MET A 217 10.75 5.55 4.84
C MET A 217 10.34 6.13 6.20
N GLN A 218 9.06 6.48 6.38
CA GLN A 218 8.52 6.92 7.66
C GLN A 218 8.61 5.80 8.72
N ARG A 219 8.27 4.56 8.38
CA ARG A 219 8.42 3.41 9.29
C ARG A 219 9.89 3.16 9.64
N MET A 220 10.79 3.19 8.65
CA MET A 220 12.23 3.02 8.88
C MET A 220 12.80 4.13 9.77
N ARG A 221 12.39 5.39 9.52
CA ARG A 221 12.74 6.51 10.39
C ARG A 221 12.30 6.29 11.84
N GLU A 222 11.04 5.94 12.07
CA GLU A 222 10.50 5.72 13.42
C GLU A 222 11.27 4.63 14.15
N ALA A 223 11.55 3.51 13.48
CA ALA A 223 12.31 2.41 14.07
C ALA A 223 13.78 2.79 14.33
N TYR A 224 14.41 3.54 13.41
CA TYR A 224 15.80 3.97 13.55
C TYR A 224 15.99 4.96 14.71
N ILE A 225 15.14 6.01 14.80
CA ILE A 225 15.26 7.00 15.88
C ILE A 225 14.92 6.42 17.27
N ALA A 226 14.12 5.36 17.34
CA ALA A 226 13.89 4.64 18.58
C ALA A 226 15.18 3.98 19.13
N LEU A 227 16.09 3.61 18.25
CA LEU A 227 17.41 3.05 18.58
C LEU A 227 18.50 4.13 18.69
N ASN A 228 18.35 5.26 17.98
CA ASN A 228 19.30 6.36 17.90
C ASN A 228 18.61 7.70 18.23
N PRO A 229 18.28 7.97 19.52
CA PRO A 229 17.41 9.07 19.92
C PRO A 229 18.03 10.47 19.71
N ASP A 230 19.31 10.56 19.46
CA ASP A 230 20.02 11.82 19.20
C ASP A 230 20.09 12.16 17.69
N VAL A 231 19.43 11.36 16.83
CA VAL A 231 19.34 11.60 15.38
C VAL A 231 17.95 12.13 15.02
N GLU A 232 17.91 13.12 14.15
CA GLU A 232 16.70 13.64 13.51
C GLU A 232 16.71 13.28 12.02
N ILE A 233 15.59 12.85 11.48
CA ILE A 233 15.42 12.56 10.03
C ILE A 233 14.23 13.35 9.51
N GLU A 234 14.52 14.31 8.61
CA GLU A 234 13.51 15.07 7.88
C GLU A 234 13.15 14.32 6.59
N ILE A 235 11.87 14.05 6.38
CA ILE A 235 11.40 13.36 5.16
C ILE A 235 10.49 14.28 4.37
N SER A 236 10.72 14.34 3.03
CA SER A 236 9.91 15.13 2.10
C SER A 236 9.51 14.30 0.86
N GLY A 237 8.24 14.42 0.46
CA GLY A 237 7.73 13.88 -0.81
C GLY A 237 7.89 14.91 -1.95
N GLY A 238 8.20 14.46 -3.16
CA GLY A 238 8.33 15.36 -4.32
C GLY A 238 8.42 14.61 -5.65
N GLY A 239 8.34 13.28 -5.60
CA GLY A 239 8.57 12.39 -6.74
C GLY A 239 10.03 11.97 -6.89
N SER A 240 10.26 10.84 -7.56
CA SER A 240 11.60 10.26 -7.71
C SER A 240 12.59 11.18 -8.42
N GLY A 241 12.12 11.89 -9.46
CA GLY A 241 12.98 12.86 -10.17
C GLY A 241 13.47 13.99 -9.29
N THR A 242 12.60 14.50 -8.40
CA THR A 242 12.99 15.53 -7.41
C THR A 242 14.03 14.98 -6.46
N GLY A 243 13.79 13.80 -5.86
CA GLY A 243 14.73 13.15 -4.95
C GLY A 243 16.10 12.89 -5.58
N ILE A 244 16.13 12.40 -6.82
CA ILE A 244 17.35 12.16 -7.58
C ILE A 244 18.11 13.48 -7.82
N ASN A 245 17.43 14.54 -8.29
CA ASN A 245 18.05 15.83 -8.57
C ASN A 245 18.57 16.52 -7.29
N GLU A 246 17.80 16.48 -6.22
CA GLU A 246 18.17 17.09 -4.94
C GLU A 246 19.30 16.32 -4.24
N ALA A 247 19.34 14.99 -4.34
CA ALA A 247 20.48 14.21 -3.88
C ALA A 247 21.75 14.51 -4.70
N THR A 248 21.62 14.58 -6.03
CA THR A 248 22.75 14.93 -6.91
C THR A 248 23.32 16.30 -6.59
N SER A 249 22.46 17.28 -6.26
CA SER A 249 22.90 18.64 -5.91
C SER A 249 23.37 18.80 -4.46
N GLY A 250 23.26 17.76 -3.62
CA GLY A 250 23.61 17.80 -2.20
C GLY A 250 22.58 18.54 -1.32
N MET A 251 21.39 18.87 -1.83
CA MET A 251 20.29 19.41 -1.01
C MET A 251 19.67 18.36 -0.10
N LEU A 252 19.68 17.10 -0.51
CA LEU A 252 19.34 15.94 0.31
C LEU A 252 20.60 15.10 0.59
N ASP A 253 20.60 14.46 1.75
CA ASP A 253 21.61 13.49 2.09
C ASP A 253 21.30 12.14 1.41
N ILE A 254 20.02 11.79 1.33
CA ILE A 254 19.52 10.56 0.70
C ILE A 254 18.30 10.91 -0.17
N GLY A 255 18.34 10.51 -1.44
CA GLY A 255 17.18 10.59 -2.34
C GLY A 255 16.39 9.29 -2.31
N MET A 256 15.06 9.36 -2.53
CA MET A 256 14.17 8.21 -2.66
C MET A 256 13.71 8.05 -4.11
N SER A 257 13.81 6.83 -4.66
CA SER A 257 13.31 6.51 -6.00
C SER A 257 12.47 5.23 -6.01
N SER A 258 11.39 5.23 -6.79
CA SER A 258 10.54 4.06 -7.06
C SER A 258 10.65 3.59 -8.51
N ARG A 259 11.80 3.83 -9.11
CA ARG A 259 12.25 3.33 -10.40
C ARG A 259 13.77 3.17 -10.41
N GLU A 260 14.25 2.42 -11.35
CA GLU A 260 15.68 2.34 -11.67
C GLU A 260 16.25 3.73 -12.01
N LEU A 261 17.54 3.95 -11.69
CA LEU A 261 18.27 5.11 -12.16
C LEU A 261 18.55 4.98 -13.66
N ARG A 262 18.45 6.10 -14.38
CA ARG A 262 18.91 6.22 -15.75
C ARG A 262 20.44 6.18 -15.80
N ASP A 263 21.04 5.80 -16.93
CA ASP A 263 22.48 5.70 -17.04
C ASP A 263 23.19 7.03 -16.69
N THR A 264 22.62 8.16 -17.09
CA THR A 264 23.15 9.50 -16.76
C THR A 264 23.04 9.84 -15.26
N GLU A 265 22.08 9.27 -14.55
CA GLU A 265 21.91 9.45 -13.11
C GLU A 265 22.90 8.59 -12.32
N LYS A 266 23.23 7.39 -12.84
CA LYS A 266 24.24 6.48 -12.26
C LYS A 266 25.67 7.02 -12.32
N GLU A 267 25.93 8.04 -13.17
CA GLU A 267 27.23 8.70 -13.20
C GLU A 267 27.53 9.51 -11.92
N ALA A 268 26.48 9.97 -11.23
CA ALA A 268 26.61 10.84 -10.04
C ALA A 268 26.11 10.18 -8.75
N LEU A 269 25.32 9.11 -8.84
CA LEU A 269 24.65 8.51 -7.72
C LEU A 269 24.85 7.00 -7.66
N THR A 270 25.02 6.49 -6.44
CA THR A 270 24.90 5.08 -6.11
C THR A 270 23.47 4.79 -5.69
N ASP A 271 22.83 3.80 -6.29
CA ASP A 271 21.52 3.30 -5.92
C ASP A 271 21.60 2.05 -5.02
N ILE A 272 20.73 2.00 -4.02
CA ILE A 272 20.66 0.91 -3.04
C ILE A 272 19.21 0.47 -2.97
N SER A 273 18.94 -0.80 -3.30
CA SER A 273 17.59 -1.37 -3.20
C SER A 273 17.25 -1.69 -1.74
N ILE A 274 16.20 -1.07 -1.23
CA ILE A 274 15.73 -1.27 0.15
C ILE A 274 14.47 -2.15 0.22
N ALA A 275 13.70 -2.23 -0.87
CA ALA A 275 12.51 -3.08 -0.98
C ALA A 275 12.18 -3.37 -2.45
N LEU A 276 11.36 -4.39 -2.68
CA LEU A 276 10.63 -4.59 -3.93
C LEU A 276 9.16 -4.21 -3.71
N ASP A 277 8.56 -3.58 -4.71
CA ASP A 277 7.18 -3.11 -4.72
C ASP A 277 6.50 -3.49 -6.04
N GLY A 278 5.16 -3.48 -6.04
CA GLY A 278 4.35 -3.60 -7.25
C GLY A 278 3.62 -2.30 -7.57
N VAL A 279 3.36 -2.07 -8.86
CA VAL A 279 2.46 -1.00 -9.31
C VAL A 279 1.07 -1.62 -9.51
N ALA A 280 0.14 -1.35 -8.59
CA ALA A 280 -1.24 -1.81 -8.70
C ALA A 280 -2.04 -0.90 -9.64
N VAL A 281 -2.73 -1.49 -10.61
CA VAL A 281 -3.80 -0.81 -11.36
C VAL A 281 -5.05 -0.84 -10.49
N ILE A 282 -5.64 0.32 -10.25
CA ILE A 282 -6.75 0.50 -9.32
C ILE A 282 -7.96 1.12 -10.00
N VAL A 283 -9.14 0.70 -9.54
CA VAL A 283 -10.44 1.26 -9.92
C VAL A 283 -11.26 1.59 -8.68
N ASN A 284 -12.33 2.35 -8.85
CA ASN A 284 -13.29 2.58 -7.77
C ASN A 284 -13.92 1.25 -7.30
N VAL A 285 -14.26 1.15 -6.03
CA VAL A 285 -14.85 -0.07 -5.44
C VAL A 285 -16.18 -0.47 -6.08
N ALA A 286 -16.93 0.49 -6.65
CA ALA A 286 -18.18 0.26 -7.37
C ALA A 286 -17.96 -0.34 -8.79
N ASN A 287 -16.74 -0.32 -9.34
CA ASN A 287 -16.47 -0.92 -10.63
C ASN A 287 -16.53 -2.47 -10.53
N PRO A 288 -17.29 -3.18 -11.39
CA PRO A 288 -17.46 -4.63 -11.27
C PRO A 288 -16.20 -5.45 -11.64
N LEU A 289 -15.29 -4.88 -12.45
CA LEU A 289 -14.10 -5.59 -12.92
C LEU A 289 -13.19 -6.02 -11.76
N THR A 290 -12.65 -7.22 -11.86
CA THR A 290 -11.69 -7.81 -10.91
C THR A 290 -10.33 -8.07 -11.54
N GLU A 291 -10.29 -8.13 -12.87
CA GLU A 291 -9.05 -8.39 -13.62
C GLU A 291 -9.03 -7.65 -14.96
N MET A 292 -7.86 -7.54 -15.54
CA MET A 292 -7.61 -6.90 -16.82
C MET A 292 -6.32 -7.45 -17.43
N THR A 293 -6.22 -7.50 -18.76
CA THR A 293 -4.94 -7.83 -19.40
C THR A 293 -4.02 -6.61 -19.43
N LEU A 294 -2.72 -6.85 -19.48
CA LEU A 294 -1.73 -5.76 -19.62
C LEU A 294 -1.97 -4.95 -20.91
N GLU A 295 -2.42 -5.61 -21.99
CA GLU A 295 -2.79 -4.95 -23.25
C GLU A 295 -4.00 -4.03 -23.06
N THR A 296 -5.03 -4.47 -22.34
CA THR A 296 -6.20 -3.62 -22.04
C THR A 296 -5.80 -2.41 -21.21
N VAL A 297 -4.92 -2.58 -20.20
CA VAL A 297 -4.36 -1.46 -19.43
C VAL A 297 -3.68 -0.48 -20.39
N LYS A 298 -2.81 -0.96 -21.28
CA LYS A 298 -2.14 -0.10 -22.27
C LYS A 298 -3.16 0.68 -23.10
N ASN A 299 -4.16 0.01 -23.69
CA ASN A 299 -5.15 0.62 -24.56
C ASN A 299 -5.98 1.71 -23.86
N ILE A 300 -6.27 1.54 -22.56
CA ILE A 300 -6.94 2.57 -21.76
C ILE A 300 -6.02 3.77 -21.55
N PHE A 301 -4.78 3.54 -21.16
CA PHE A 301 -3.83 4.63 -20.84
C PHE A 301 -3.23 5.30 -22.07
N THR A 302 -3.42 4.76 -23.29
CA THR A 302 -3.14 5.44 -24.56
C THR A 302 -4.38 6.11 -25.17
N GLY A 303 -5.59 5.83 -24.62
CA GLY A 303 -6.85 6.38 -25.12
C GLY A 303 -7.46 5.62 -26.30
N GLU A 304 -6.95 4.43 -26.63
CA GLU A 304 -7.55 3.53 -27.63
C GLU A 304 -8.85 2.92 -27.11
N THR A 305 -8.95 2.67 -25.80
CA THR A 305 -10.16 2.25 -25.09
C THR A 305 -10.60 3.36 -24.15
N THR A 306 -11.80 3.94 -24.41
CA THR A 306 -12.27 5.12 -23.66
C THR A 306 -13.57 4.85 -22.86
N ARG A 307 -14.18 3.68 -23.00
CA ARG A 307 -15.43 3.31 -22.29
C ARG A 307 -15.32 1.91 -21.70
N TRP A 308 -15.98 1.72 -20.57
CA TRP A 308 -15.96 0.44 -19.86
C TRP A 308 -16.59 -0.72 -20.66
N ASN A 309 -17.63 -0.45 -21.49
CA ASN A 309 -18.26 -1.47 -22.35
C ASN A 309 -17.39 -1.94 -23.54
N GLN A 310 -16.24 -1.33 -23.76
CA GLN A 310 -15.25 -1.76 -24.78
C GLN A 310 -14.28 -2.81 -24.24
N ILE A 311 -14.32 -3.06 -22.92
CA ILE A 311 -13.47 -4.04 -22.26
C ILE A 311 -14.24 -5.36 -22.28
N GLY A 312 -13.75 -6.32 -23.07
CA GLY A 312 -14.35 -7.64 -23.28
C GLY A 312 -13.82 -8.68 -22.33
#